data_277e5faa4c4b1c84021fd22e1b1a8580
#
_entry.id   277e5faa4c4b1c84021fd22e1b1a8580
#
_cell.length_a   1.000
_cell.length_b   1.000
_cell.length_c   1.000
_cell.angle_alpha   90.00
_cell.angle_beta   90.00
_cell.angle_gamma   90.00
#
_symmetry.space_group_name_H-M   'P 1'
#
loop_
_entity.id
_entity.type
_entity.pdbx_description
1 polymer ?
#
loop_
_entity_poly.entity_id
_entity_poly.type
_entity_poly.pdbx_seq_one_letter_code
_entity_poly.pdbx_strand_id
1 'polypeptide(L)'
;MNALLTLSHVTKIYRQGGMLGRRQIVAVKDVSFEIGSEPEILSVVGESGSGKSTIAAMILGQTTPTQGELQFRQKAVALHGKAERRAFMREVQPVLQNPFEAFNPLKRVDRYLFETARNFSVGGAKPDRQQIERLADQALHHVGLSLEEVKGRFPHELSGGQLQRAAIARALIPQPRLLIADEPVSMVDASLRMAIVNLFEQLKHELGLSIVYITHDLATAYYISDRIIIMRKGEIVEQGEARRVLDNPQHAYSRALKDAVLTADFASTS
;
A
#
# COMPACT_ATOMS: atom_id res chain seq x y z
N MET A 1 -24.32 2.69 3.49
CA MET A 1 -23.31 1.65 3.78
C MET A 1 -22.13 2.36 4.43
N ASN A 2 -21.48 1.76 5.43
CA ASN A 2 -20.40 2.46 6.14
C ASN A 2 -19.09 2.29 5.36
N ALA A 3 -18.44 3.40 4.98
CA ALA A 3 -17.14 3.36 4.32
C ALA A 3 -16.07 2.72 5.22
N LEU A 4 -15.13 1.96 4.62
CA LEU A 4 -13.96 1.40 5.29
C LEU A 4 -12.95 2.49 5.62
N LEU A 5 -12.68 3.38 4.66
CA LEU A 5 -11.77 4.51 4.79
C LEU A 5 -12.42 5.76 4.21
N THR A 6 -12.29 6.90 4.88
CA THR A 6 -12.79 8.19 4.40
C THR A 6 -11.73 9.27 4.62
N LEU A 7 -11.41 10.01 3.58
CA LEU A 7 -10.66 11.25 3.61
C LEU A 7 -11.59 12.39 3.22
N SER A 8 -11.74 13.41 4.09
CA SER A 8 -12.62 14.56 3.86
C SER A 8 -11.83 15.85 3.96
N HIS A 9 -11.67 16.55 2.82
CA HIS A 9 -10.97 17.83 2.73
C HIS A 9 -9.58 17.83 3.36
N VAL A 10 -8.83 16.72 3.17
CA VAL A 10 -7.54 16.50 3.80
C VAL A 10 -6.47 17.38 3.17
N THR A 11 -5.79 18.16 4.02
CA THR A 11 -4.61 18.96 3.63
C THR A 11 -3.44 18.61 4.54
N LYS A 12 -2.26 18.43 3.95
CA LYS A 12 -1.01 18.23 4.70
C LYS A 12 0.04 19.25 4.31
N ILE A 13 0.47 20.01 5.31
CA ILE A 13 1.53 21.02 5.17
C ILE A 13 2.71 20.60 6.04
N TYR A 14 3.88 20.43 5.43
CA TYR A 14 5.14 20.27 6.13
C TYR A 14 5.80 21.63 6.32
N ARG A 15 6.35 21.86 7.51
CA ARG A 15 7.12 23.06 7.83
C ARG A 15 8.58 22.69 7.90
N GLN A 16 9.38 23.23 7.00
CA GLN A 16 10.81 23.00 6.92
C GLN A 16 11.56 24.32 7.19
N GLY A 17 12.56 24.30 8.06
CA GLY A 17 13.42 25.45 8.31
C GLY A 17 13.69 25.70 9.78
N GLY A 18 14.92 26.19 10.06
CA GLY A 18 15.38 26.69 11.36
C GLY A 18 14.96 28.14 11.64
N MET A 19 15.61 28.77 12.62
CA MET A 19 15.24 30.09 13.20
C MET A 19 15.21 31.26 12.20
N LEU A 20 15.78 31.12 10.97
CA LEU A 20 15.93 32.16 9.96
C LEU A 20 15.05 32.00 8.69
N GLY A 21 14.15 31.02 8.62
CA GLY A 21 13.23 30.86 7.47
C GLY A 21 12.33 29.65 7.57
N ARG A 22 11.04 29.88 7.71
CA ARG A 22 10.02 28.80 7.66
C ARG A 22 9.50 28.64 6.23
N ARG A 23 10.00 27.62 5.50
CA ARG A 23 9.40 27.22 4.24
C ARG A 23 8.25 26.27 4.53
N GLN A 24 7.08 26.55 3.98
CA GLN A 24 5.94 25.64 4.01
C GLN A 24 5.87 24.86 2.69
N ILE A 25 5.69 23.56 2.77
CA ILE A 25 5.49 22.67 1.62
C ILE A 25 4.11 22.07 1.78
N VAL A 26 3.20 22.42 0.89
CA VAL A 26 1.87 21.81 0.81
C VAL A 26 2.03 20.51 0.04
N ALA A 27 2.06 19.40 0.76
CA ALA A 27 2.25 18.07 0.16
C ALA A 27 0.93 17.44 -0.34
N VAL A 28 -0.17 17.75 0.34
CA VAL A 28 -1.54 17.34 -0.03
C VAL A 28 -2.44 18.52 0.23
N LYS A 29 -3.37 18.82 -0.70
CA LYS A 29 -4.24 19.99 -0.65
C LYS A 29 -5.67 19.59 -0.99
N ASP A 30 -6.57 19.71 -0.03
CA ASP A 30 -8.02 19.51 -0.17
C ASP A 30 -8.43 18.19 -0.85
N VAL A 31 -7.84 17.09 -0.41
CA VAL A 31 -8.07 15.76 -0.98
C VAL A 31 -9.25 15.09 -0.28
N SER A 32 -10.21 14.58 -1.07
CA SER A 32 -11.38 13.84 -0.58
C SER A 32 -11.63 12.60 -1.43
N PHE A 33 -11.70 11.45 -0.77
CA PHE A 33 -12.13 10.18 -1.36
C PHE A 33 -12.52 9.19 -0.27
N GLU A 34 -13.14 8.09 -0.67
CA GLU A 34 -13.52 7.00 0.23
C GLU A 34 -13.24 5.63 -0.39
N ILE A 35 -13.05 4.63 0.45
CA ILE A 35 -13.12 3.20 0.14
C ILE A 35 -14.37 2.65 0.80
N GLY A 36 -15.21 1.98 0.00
CA GLY A 36 -16.47 1.42 0.46
C GLY A 36 -16.31 0.22 1.41
N SER A 37 -17.42 -0.44 1.71
CA SER A 37 -17.44 -1.69 2.50
C SER A 37 -17.07 -2.92 1.67
N GLU A 38 -17.28 -2.86 0.37
CA GLU A 38 -16.93 -3.94 -0.55
C GLU A 38 -15.43 -3.89 -0.87
N PRO A 39 -14.78 -5.06 -0.99
CA PRO A 39 -13.37 -5.13 -1.36
C PRO A 39 -13.10 -4.50 -2.72
N GLU A 40 -12.20 -3.52 -2.76
CA GLU A 40 -11.80 -2.85 -3.98
C GLU A 40 -10.28 -2.58 -4.02
N ILE A 41 -9.74 -2.44 -5.24
CA ILE A 41 -8.41 -1.89 -5.47
C ILE A 41 -8.58 -0.46 -5.97
N LEU A 42 -8.22 0.50 -5.11
CA LEU A 42 -8.16 1.92 -5.44
C LEU A 42 -6.71 2.30 -5.76
N SER A 43 -6.43 2.60 -7.03
CA SER A 43 -5.11 3.10 -7.39
C SER A 43 -4.98 4.60 -7.20
N VAL A 44 -3.84 5.03 -6.66
CA VAL A 44 -3.45 6.44 -6.56
C VAL A 44 -2.22 6.64 -7.45
N VAL A 45 -2.38 7.36 -8.56
CA VAL A 45 -1.34 7.55 -9.56
C VAL A 45 -0.95 9.03 -9.72
N GLY A 46 0.26 9.27 -10.22
CA GLY A 46 0.79 10.62 -10.49
C GLY A 46 2.31 10.65 -10.42
N GLU A 47 2.91 11.77 -10.84
CA GLU A 47 4.36 11.99 -10.83
C GLU A 47 4.97 11.89 -9.42
N SER A 48 6.28 11.69 -9.35
CA SER A 48 7.01 11.81 -8.09
C SER A 48 6.79 13.20 -7.46
N GLY A 49 6.55 13.24 -6.15
CA GLY A 49 6.24 14.48 -5.45
C GLY A 49 4.78 14.96 -5.58
N SER A 50 3.88 14.22 -6.22
CA SER A 50 2.45 14.60 -6.31
C SER A 50 1.66 14.44 -5.01
N GLY A 51 2.25 13.86 -3.94
CA GLY A 51 1.59 13.71 -2.63
C GLY A 51 1.16 12.29 -2.27
N LYS A 52 1.32 11.30 -3.15
CA LYS A 52 0.86 9.91 -2.96
C LYS A 52 1.39 9.26 -1.67
N SER A 53 2.70 9.26 -1.47
CA SER A 53 3.31 8.68 -0.25
C SER A 53 2.94 9.47 1.01
N THR A 54 2.58 10.75 0.90
CA THR A 54 2.03 11.53 2.02
C THR A 54 0.62 11.04 2.38
N ILE A 55 -0.22 10.72 1.39
CA ILE A 55 -1.53 10.10 1.62
C ILE A 55 -1.35 8.74 2.28
N ALA A 56 -0.44 7.89 1.76
CA ALA A 56 -0.11 6.60 2.38
C ALA A 56 0.29 6.76 3.86
N ALA A 57 1.21 7.68 4.15
CA ALA A 57 1.67 7.96 5.51
C ALA A 57 0.55 8.43 6.45
N MET A 58 -0.41 9.22 5.94
CA MET A 58 -1.58 9.62 6.72
C MET A 58 -2.54 8.44 6.96
N ILE A 59 -2.85 7.64 5.95
CA ILE A 59 -3.70 6.44 6.09
C ILE A 59 -3.07 5.44 7.06
N LEU A 60 -1.76 5.27 7.06
CA LEU A 60 -1.03 4.40 7.99
C LEU A 60 -0.88 4.99 9.41
N GLY A 61 -1.42 6.19 9.67
CA GLY A 61 -1.30 6.85 10.96
C GLY A 61 0.13 7.23 11.35
N GLN A 62 1.03 7.35 10.37
CA GLN A 62 2.42 7.80 10.57
C GLN A 62 2.51 9.31 10.71
N THR A 63 1.58 10.03 10.09
CA THR A 63 1.42 11.48 10.22
C THR A 63 -0.06 11.84 10.21
N THR A 64 -0.43 12.97 10.83
CA THR A 64 -1.81 13.45 10.87
C THR A 64 -2.04 14.53 9.81
N PRO A 65 -3.24 14.67 9.26
CA PRO A 65 -3.62 15.84 8.45
C PRO A 65 -3.35 17.14 9.19
N THR A 66 -3.06 18.21 8.44
CA THR A 66 -3.00 19.58 8.98
C THR A 66 -4.40 20.20 9.04
N GLN A 67 -5.26 19.83 8.07
CA GLN A 67 -6.67 20.21 7.99
C GLN A 67 -7.45 19.04 7.40
N GLY A 68 -8.77 19.04 7.61
CA GLY A 68 -9.66 17.98 7.18
C GLY A 68 -9.64 16.78 8.10
N GLU A 69 -10.29 15.71 7.71
CA GLU A 69 -10.53 14.54 8.54
C GLU A 69 -10.18 13.26 7.80
N LEU A 70 -9.54 12.32 8.51
CA LEU A 70 -9.24 10.98 8.04
C LEU A 70 -9.83 9.98 9.02
N GLN A 71 -10.73 9.11 8.54
CA GLN A 71 -11.42 8.12 9.33
C GLN A 71 -11.21 6.72 8.75
N PHE A 72 -11.00 5.74 9.64
CA PHE A 72 -11.05 4.32 9.31
C PHE A 72 -12.19 3.68 10.12
N ARG A 73 -13.15 3.05 9.41
CA ARG A 73 -14.38 2.50 10.02
C ARG A 73 -15.07 3.52 10.95
N GLN A 74 -15.25 4.75 10.46
CA GLN A 74 -15.87 5.87 11.17
C GLN A 74 -15.13 6.34 12.44
N LYS A 75 -13.89 5.90 12.66
CA LYS A 75 -13.04 6.36 13.74
C LYS A 75 -11.89 7.18 13.18
N ALA A 76 -11.64 8.34 13.78
CA ALA A 76 -10.52 9.18 13.38
C ALA A 76 -9.19 8.41 13.51
N VAL A 77 -8.33 8.51 12.50
CA VAL A 77 -6.98 7.94 12.53
C VAL A 77 -6.04 8.91 13.24
N ALA A 78 -6.17 8.98 14.57
CA ALA A 78 -5.36 9.78 15.47
C ALA A 78 -4.81 8.87 16.59
N LEU A 79 -3.69 8.20 16.31
CA LEU A 79 -3.18 7.10 17.14
C LEU A 79 -2.30 7.65 18.29
N HIS A 80 -2.89 7.85 19.45
CA HIS A 80 -2.22 8.46 20.61
C HIS A 80 -1.52 7.46 21.54
N GLY A 81 -1.81 6.17 21.44
CA GLY A 81 -1.27 5.15 22.33
C GLY A 81 -0.77 3.88 21.63
N LYS A 82 0.10 3.11 22.30
CA LYS A 82 0.63 1.84 21.78
C LYS A 82 -0.47 0.82 21.50
N ALA A 83 -1.48 0.74 22.38
CA ALA A 83 -2.60 -0.20 22.24
C ALA A 83 -3.49 0.15 21.04
N GLU A 84 -3.83 1.43 20.90
CA GLU A 84 -4.62 1.94 19.78
C GLU A 84 -3.89 1.76 18.44
N ARG A 85 -2.61 2.12 18.40
CA ARG A 85 -1.76 1.87 17.21
C ARG A 85 -1.71 0.39 16.84
N ARG A 86 -1.55 -0.50 17.83
CA ARG A 86 -1.53 -1.95 17.57
C ARG A 86 -2.87 -2.46 17.06
N ALA A 87 -3.99 -2.00 17.62
CA ALA A 87 -5.32 -2.35 17.16
C ALA A 87 -5.56 -1.88 15.71
N PHE A 88 -5.15 -0.65 15.40
CA PHE A 88 -5.24 -0.09 14.06
C PHE A 88 -4.35 -0.86 13.06
N MET A 89 -3.08 -1.08 13.40
CA MET A 89 -2.14 -1.83 12.56
C MET A 89 -2.52 -3.31 12.37
N ARG A 90 -3.47 -3.83 13.13
CA ARG A 90 -4.03 -5.14 12.86
C ARG A 90 -4.93 -5.12 11.62
N GLU A 91 -5.66 -4.02 11.41
CA GLU A 91 -6.62 -3.89 10.32
C GLU A 91 -6.04 -3.19 9.08
N VAL A 92 -4.97 -2.39 9.24
CA VAL A 92 -4.34 -1.64 8.16
C VAL A 92 -2.84 -1.97 8.12
N GLN A 93 -2.37 -2.53 7.01
CA GLN A 93 -0.98 -2.96 6.86
C GLN A 93 -0.30 -2.35 5.63
N PRO A 94 0.98 -1.95 5.73
CA PRO A 94 1.76 -1.49 4.60
C PRO A 94 2.43 -2.64 3.84
N VAL A 95 2.52 -2.49 2.52
CA VAL A 95 3.48 -3.18 1.66
C VAL A 95 4.41 -2.11 1.11
N LEU A 96 5.69 -2.17 1.49
CA LEU A 96 6.67 -1.13 1.16
C LEU A 96 7.21 -1.30 -0.26
N GLN A 97 7.66 -0.20 -0.84
CA GLN A 97 8.29 -0.12 -2.15
C GLN A 97 9.52 -1.04 -2.27
N ASN A 98 10.38 -0.99 -1.27
CA ASN A 98 11.59 -1.79 -1.19
C ASN A 98 11.43 -2.92 -0.18
N PRO A 99 11.39 -4.20 -0.63
CA PRO A 99 11.23 -5.33 0.29
C PRO A 99 12.40 -5.45 1.27
N PHE A 100 13.60 -4.96 0.92
CA PHE A 100 14.75 -4.95 1.83
C PHE A 100 14.56 -4.01 3.04
N GLU A 101 13.70 -2.99 2.92
CA GLU A 101 13.34 -2.13 4.06
C GLU A 101 12.41 -2.83 5.05
N ALA A 102 11.66 -3.84 4.58
CA ALA A 102 10.80 -4.65 5.43
C ALA A 102 11.61 -5.64 6.31
N PHE A 103 12.86 -5.94 5.91
CA PHE A 103 13.71 -6.95 6.56
C PHE A 103 15.14 -6.42 6.77
N ASN A 104 15.61 -6.43 8.01
CA ASN A 104 17.02 -6.16 8.27
C ASN A 104 17.88 -7.29 7.68
N PRO A 105 18.89 -7.00 6.83
CA PRO A 105 19.70 -8.01 6.15
C PRO A 105 20.47 -8.95 7.09
N LEU A 106 20.67 -8.57 8.34
CA LEU A 106 21.37 -9.36 9.36
C LEU A 106 20.43 -10.30 10.15
N LYS A 107 19.12 -10.31 9.82
CA LYS A 107 18.14 -11.18 10.49
C LYS A 107 17.46 -12.07 9.47
N ARG A 108 17.13 -13.29 9.88
CA ARG A 108 16.40 -14.25 9.06
C ARG A 108 14.96 -13.78 8.81
N VAL A 109 14.45 -14.03 7.62
CA VAL A 109 13.11 -13.59 7.19
C VAL A 109 12.01 -14.22 8.03
N ASP A 110 12.12 -15.50 8.38
CA ASP A 110 11.17 -16.22 9.24
C ASP A 110 10.98 -15.56 10.61
N ARG A 111 12.01 -14.94 11.18
CA ARG A 111 11.90 -14.20 12.45
C ARG A 111 10.88 -13.08 12.38
N TYR A 112 10.83 -12.34 11.27
CA TYR A 112 9.87 -11.25 11.09
C TYR A 112 8.45 -11.77 10.98
N LEU A 113 8.24 -12.88 10.27
CA LEU A 113 6.95 -13.54 10.18
C LEU A 113 6.49 -14.01 11.57
N PHE A 114 7.36 -14.69 12.31
CA PHE A 114 7.05 -15.19 13.65
C PHE A 114 6.82 -14.07 14.68
N GLU A 115 7.61 -12.98 14.62
CA GLU A 115 7.40 -11.82 15.48
C GLU A 115 6.06 -11.15 15.15
N THR A 116 5.69 -11.03 13.87
CA THR A 116 4.39 -10.50 13.45
C THR A 116 3.25 -11.39 13.93
N ALA A 117 3.32 -12.71 13.73
CA ALA A 117 2.33 -13.65 14.23
C ALA A 117 2.17 -13.59 15.75
N ARG A 118 3.28 -13.49 16.51
CA ARG A 118 3.25 -13.32 17.96
C ARG A 118 2.62 -12.02 18.40
N ASN A 119 2.87 -10.94 17.67
CA ASN A 119 2.37 -9.62 18.02
C ASN A 119 0.89 -9.43 17.70
N PHE A 120 0.35 -10.10 16.68
CA PHE A 120 -1.01 -9.91 16.19
C PHE A 120 -1.91 -11.14 16.38
N SER A 121 -1.47 -12.16 17.13
CA SER A 121 -2.32 -13.33 17.42
C SER A 121 -3.66 -12.96 18.05
N VAL A 122 -4.70 -13.68 17.64
CA VAL A 122 -6.07 -13.54 18.13
C VAL A 122 -6.25 -14.33 19.43
N GLY A 123 -7.00 -13.80 20.40
CA GLY A 123 -7.48 -14.59 21.55
C GLY A 123 -6.84 -14.29 22.89
N GLY A 124 -6.00 -13.25 23.02
CA GLY A 124 -5.50 -12.77 24.34
C GLY A 124 -4.41 -13.64 24.98
N ALA A 125 -4.32 -14.92 24.64
CA ALA A 125 -3.22 -15.80 25.05
C ALA A 125 -2.03 -15.65 24.10
N LYS A 126 -0.81 -15.78 24.63
CA LYS A 126 0.39 -15.82 23.78
C LYS A 126 0.32 -17.10 22.94
N PRO A 127 0.44 -17.00 21.60
CA PRO A 127 0.42 -18.16 20.73
C PRO A 127 1.62 -19.06 21.04
N ASP A 128 1.43 -20.36 21.01
CA ASP A 128 2.52 -21.32 21.06
C ASP A 128 3.34 -21.32 19.76
N ARG A 129 4.46 -22.03 19.75
CA ARG A 129 5.34 -22.09 18.59
C ARG A 129 4.63 -22.65 17.34
N GLN A 130 3.82 -23.67 17.52
CA GLN A 130 3.13 -24.33 16.43
C GLN A 130 2.05 -23.44 15.80
N GLN A 131 1.35 -22.66 16.62
CA GLN A 131 0.39 -21.65 16.14
C GLN A 131 1.09 -20.53 15.37
N ILE A 132 2.26 -20.06 15.84
CA ILE A 132 3.06 -19.04 15.16
C ILE A 132 3.52 -19.54 13.79
N GLU A 133 4.07 -20.75 13.72
CA GLU A 133 4.52 -21.36 12.46
C GLU A 133 3.34 -21.57 11.48
N ARG A 134 2.18 -22.02 11.96
CA ARG A 134 0.97 -22.15 11.13
C ARG A 134 0.49 -20.82 10.55
N LEU A 135 0.41 -19.77 11.36
CA LEU A 135 -0.02 -18.44 10.89
C LEU A 135 0.94 -17.88 9.82
N ALA A 136 2.25 -18.07 10.03
CA ALA A 136 3.25 -17.64 9.07
C ALA A 136 3.16 -18.44 7.77
N ASP A 137 2.99 -19.76 7.85
CA ASP A 137 2.87 -20.63 6.70
C ASP A 137 1.60 -20.37 5.90
N GLN A 138 0.44 -20.19 6.55
CA GLN A 138 -0.80 -19.80 5.90
C GLN A 138 -0.66 -18.49 5.11
N ALA A 139 -0.03 -17.48 5.72
CA ALA A 139 0.19 -16.21 5.04
C ALA A 139 1.16 -16.34 3.85
N LEU A 140 2.18 -17.21 3.95
CA LEU A 140 3.09 -17.52 2.84
C LEU A 140 2.37 -18.25 1.69
N HIS A 141 1.46 -19.17 2.00
CA HIS A 141 0.69 -19.89 0.97
C HIS A 141 -0.18 -18.93 0.13
N HIS A 142 -0.78 -17.90 0.74
CA HIS A 142 -1.54 -16.88 -0.02
C HIS A 142 -0.69 -16.13 -1.05
N VAL A 143 0.63 -16.12 -0.89
CA VAL A 143 1.55 -15.48 -1.84
C VAL A 143 2.35 -16.47 -2.69
N GLY A 144 1.96 -17.74 -2.69
CA GLY A 144 2.62 -18.80 -3.45
C GLY A 144 4.03 -19.14 -2.94
N LEU A 145 4.24 -19.08 -1.61
CA LEU A 145 5.44 -19.53 -0.92
C LEU A 145 5.06 -20.51 0.19
N SER A 146 6.03 -21.28 0.69
CA SER A 146 5.90 -22.10 1.89
C SER A 146 6.86 -21.65 2.98
N LEU A 147 6.56 -22.02 4.22
CA LEU A 147 7.47 -21.74 5.33
C LEU A 147 8.82 -22.46 5.14
N GLU A 148 8.83 -23.64 4.54
CA GLU A 148 10.06 -24.40 4.28
C GLU A 148 11.02 -23.66 3.35
N GLU A 149 10.50 -22.97 2.33
CA GLU A 149 11.29 -22.17 1.40
C GLU A 149 11.92 -20.93 2.03
N VAL A 150 11.33 -20.40 3.11
CA VAL A 150 11.73 -19.13 3.75
C VAL A 150 12.47 -19.34 5.07
N LYS A 151 12.18 -20.46 5.78
CA LYS A 151 12.69 -20.72 7.13
C LYS A 151 14.21 -20.83 7.16
N GLY A 152 14.81 -20.04 8.05
CA GLY A 152 16.25 -20.00 8.25
C GLY A 152 17.00 -19.11 7.26
N ARG A 153 16.37 -18.62 6.17
CA ARG A 153 17.02 -17.80 5.16
C ARG A 153 17.11 -16.34 5.55
N PHE A 154 18.18 -15.71 5.11
CA PHE A 154 18.37 -14.25 5.16
C PHE A 154 17.78 -13.58 3.92
N PRO A 155 17.49 -12.25 3.96
CA PRO A 155 16.94 -11.53 2.81
C PRO A 155 17.74 -11.69 1.51
N HIS A 156 19.07 -11.71 1.59
CA HIS A 156 19.96 -11.86 0.42
C HIS A 156 20.01 -13.28 -0.16
N GLU A 157 19.44 -14.27 0.51
CA GLU A 157 19.34 -15.66 0.05
C GLU A 157 18.01 -15.94 -0.70
N LEU A 158 17.15 -14.94 -0.79
CA LEU A 158 15.89 -14.99 -1.52
C LEU A 158 15.98 -14.13 -2.78
N SER A 159 15.29 -14.53 -3.86
CA SER A 159 15.13 -13.65 -5.02
C SER A 159 14.30 -12.41 -4.66
N GLY A 160 14.46 -11.31 -5.42
CA GLY A 160 13.68 -10.09 -5.19
C GLY A 160 12.17 -10.35 -5.17
N GLY A 161 11.67 -11.20 -6.07
CA GLY A 161 10.25 -11.58 -6.10
C GLY A 161 9.83 -12.47 -4.92
N GLN A 162 10.69 -13.36 -4.44
CA GLN A 162 10.41 -14.14 -3.21
C GLN A 162 10.40 -13.23 -1.99
N LEU A 163 11.34 -12.30 -1.90
CA LEU A 163 11.41 -11.36 -0.77
C LEU A 163 10.21 -10.42 -0.75
N GLN A 164 9.77 -9.92 -1.93
CA GLN A 164 8.56 -9.11 -2.05
C GLN A 164 7.31 -9.90 -1.63
N ARG A 165 7.16 -11.13 -2.10
CA ARG A 165 6.05 -12.01 -1.67
C ARG A 165 6.11 -12.30 -0.17
N ALA A 166 7.28 -12.53 0.41
CA ALA A 166 7.43 -12.69 1.85
C ALA A 166 7.07 -11.41 2.64
N ALA A 167 7.35 -10.21 2.09
CA ALA A 167 6.92 -8.94 2.69
C ALA A 167 5.39 -8.78 2.65
N ILE A 168 4.75 -9.16 1.53
CA ILE A 168 3.29 -9.20 1.42
C ILE A 168 2.72 -10.22 2.41
N ALA A 169 3.25 -11.45 2.48
CA ALA A 169 2.82 -12.46 3.45
C ALA A 169 2.89 -11.95 4.89
N ARG A 170 3.96 -11.26 5.26
CA ARG A 170 4.10 -10.62 6.58
C ARG A 170 2.96 -9.65 6.86
N ALA A 171 2.57 -8.83 5.87
CA ALA A 171 1.44 -7.91 6.00
C ALA A 171 0.09 -8.63 6.13
N LEU A 172 -0.05 -9.85 5.61
CA LEU A 172 -1.28 -10.65 5.69
C LEU A 172 -1.45 -11.38 7.03
N ILE A 173 -0.39 -11.63 7.79
CA ILE A 173 -0.46 -12.36 9.08
C ILE A 173 -1.50 -11.78 10.05
N PRO A 174 -1.65 -10.46 10.21
CA PRO A 174 -2.68 -9.87 11.06
C PRO A 174 -4.11 -10.05 10.55
N GLN A 175 -4.31 -10.56 9.33
CA GLN A 175 -5.58 -10.62 8.61
C GLN A 175 -6.20 -9.21 8.46
N PRO A 176 -5.50 -8.29 7.79
CA PRO A 176 -5.93 -6.91 7.64
C PRO A 176 -7.19 -6.82 6.77
N ARG A 177 -7.88 -5.67 6.85
CA ARG A 177 -8.96 -5.30 5.94
C ARG A 177 -8.51 -4.35 4.85
N LEU A 178 -7.39 -3.65 5.08
CA LEU A 178 -6.82 -2.69 4.14
C LEU A 178 -5.31 -2.87 4.03
N LEU A 179 -4.82 -3.03 2.80
CA LEU A 179 -3.41 -2.91 2.47
C LEU A 179 -3.12 -1.55 1.82
N ILE A 180 -2.00 -0.95 2.19
CA ILE A 180 -1.44 0.22 1.52
C ILE A 180 -0.17 -0.25 0.81
N ALA A 181 -0.25 -0.46 -0.49
CA ALA A 181 0.84 -0.92 -1.32
C ALA A 181 1.49 0.29 -2.03
N ASP A 182 2.60 0.80 -1.48
CA ASP A 182 3.32 1.95 -2.03
C ASP A 182 4.42 1.46 -2.98
N GLU A 183 4.19 1.64 -4.27
CA GLU A 183 5.05 1.21 -5.39
C GLU A 183 5.56 -0.24 -5.28
N PRO A 184 4.69 -1.23 -5.02
CA PRO A 184 5.09 -2.57 -4.59
C PRO A 184 5.82 -3.40 -5.65
N VAL A 185 5.90 -2.91 -6.90
CA VAL A 185 6.56 -3.60 -8.02
C VAL A 185 7.73 -2.83 -8.63
N SER A 186 8.07 -1.65 -8.08
CA SER A 186 9.12 -0.77 -8.66
C SER A 186 10.53 -1.39 -8.59
N MET A 187 10.80 -2.23 -7.59
CA MET A 187 12.09 -2.91 -7.38
C MET A 187 12.06 -4.38 -7.84
N VAL A 188 11.00 -4.79 -8.55
CA VAL A 188 10.84 -6.16 -9.04
C VAL A 188 11.13 -6.19 -10.55
N ASP A 189 11.85 -7.22 -11.00
CA ASP A 189 12.12 -7.44 -12.41
C ASP A 189 10.84 -7.44 -13.26
N ALA A 190 10.92 -6.93 -14.47
CA ALA A 190 9.75 -6.78 -15.37
C ALA A 190 9.00 -8.10 -15.57
N SER A 191 9.72 -9.24 -15.66
CA SER A 191 9.13 -10.59 -15.80
C SER A 191 8.28 -11.03 -14.60
N LEU A 192 8.60 -10.54 -13.39
CA LEU A 192 7.89 -10.88 -12.15
C LEU A 192 6.86 -9.83 -11.74
N ARG A 193 6.88 -8.64 -12.37
CA ARG A 193 5.99 -7.52 -12.02
C ARG A 193 4.52 -7.92 -12.11
N MET A 194 4.12 -8.51 -13.25
CA MET A 194 2.73 -8.94 -13.45
C MET A 194 2.29 -10.05 -12.50
N ALA A 195 3.21 -10.92 -12.08
CA ALA A 195 2.89 -11.95 -11.09
C ALA A 195 2.54 -11.34 -9.71
N ILE A 196 3.22 -10.26 -9.31
CA ILE A 196 2.89 -9.53 -8.07
C ILE A 196 1.59 -8.73 -8.22
N VAL A 197 1.35 -8.13 -9.39
CA VAL A 197 0.09 -7.41 -9.68
C VAL A 197 -1.09 -8.36 -9.60
N ASN A 198 -1.03 -9.53 -10.27
CA ASN A 198 -2.07 -10.55 -10.22
C ASN A 198 -2.28 -11.10 -8.80
N LEU A 199 -1.21 -11.18 -8.01
CA LEU A 199 -1.32 -11.58 -6.60
C LEU A 199 -2.21 -10.61 -5.81
N PHE A 200 -2.11 -9.29 -6.00
CA PHE A 200 -2.99 -8.34 -5.31
C PHE A 200 -4.46 -8.52 -5.70
N GLU A 201 -4.74 -8.79 -6.99
CA GLU A 201 -6.10 -9.09 -7.45
C GLU A 201 -6.65 -10.37 -6.79
N GLN A 202 -5.83 -11.42 -6.76
CA GLN A 202 -6.17 -12.67 -6.07
C GLN A 202 -6.47 -12.43 -4.58
N LEU A 203 -5.61 -11.68 -3.87
CA LEU A 203 -5.79 -11.36 -2.46
C LEU A 203 -7.09 -10.57 -2.19
N LYS A 204 -7.46 -9.63 -3.07
CA LYS A 204 -8.75 -8.92 -3.00
C LYS A 204 -9.90 -9.93 -3.00
N HIS A 205 -9.91 -10.86 -3.93
CA HIS A 205 -11.00 -11.82 -4.10
C HIS A 205 -11.03 -12.91 -3.02
N GLU A 206 -9.89 -13.51 -2.70
CA GLU A 206 -9.82 -14.63 -1.76
C GLU A 206 -9.99 -14.22 -0.30
N LEU A 207 -9.42 -13.06 0.08
CA LEU A 207 -9.40 -12.60 1.46
C LEU A 207 -10.41 -11.49 1.76
N GLY A 208 -11.14 -10.99 0.76
CA GLY A 208 -12.05 -9.86 0.93
C GLY A 208 -11.31 -8.58 1.35
N LEU A 209 -10.15 -8.34 0.77
CA LEU A 209 -9.20 -7.32 1.17
C LEU A 209 -9.29 -6.09 0.27
N SER A 210 -9.46 -4.89 0.83
CA SER A 210 -9.31 -3.66 0.06
C SER A 210 -7.85 -3.23 -0.01
N ILE A 211 -7.46 -2.62 -1.15
CA ILE A 211 -6.06 -2.24 -1.40
C ILE A 211 -6.00 -0.82 -1.92
N VAL A 212 -5.21 0.05 -1.29
CA VAL A 212 -4.75 1.30 -1.89
C VAL A 212 -3.44 1.01 -2.59
N TYR A 213 -3.46 1.00 -3.91
CA TYR A 213 -2.32 0.69 -4.76
C TYR A 213 -1.70 1.98 -5.30
N ILE A 214 -0.57 2.38 -4.74
CA ILE A 214 0.13 3.61 -5.14
C ILE A 214 1.18 3.25 -6.17
N THR A 215 1.14 3.92 -7.32
CA THR A 215 2.10 3.69 -8.40
C THR A 215 2.26 4.93 -9.28
N HIS A 216 3.38 5.01 -9.99
CA HIS A 216 3.55 5.90 -11.14
C HIS A 216 3.33 5.19 -12.48
N ASP A 217 3.15 3.86 -12.46
CA ASP A 217 2.94 3.01 -13.63
C ASP A 217 1.44 2.90 -13.94
N LEU A 218 1.01 3.63 -14.98
CA LEU A 218 -0.38 3.65 -15.42
C LEU A 218 -0.84 2.30 -15.99
N ALA A 219 0.07 1.53 -16.60
CA ALA A 219 -0.28 0.25 -17.22
C ALA A 219 -0.68 -0.77 -16.14
N THR A 220 0.08 -0.86 -15.06
CA THR A 220 -0.29 -1.72 -13.92
C THR A 220 -1.56 -1.22 -13.22
N ALA A 221 -1.73 0.10 -13.07
CA ALA A 221 -2.95 0.68 -12.50
C ALA A 221 -4.18 0.37 -13.37
N TYR A 222 -4.08 0.49 -14.69
CA TYR A 222 -5.18 0.15 -15.61
C TYR A 222 -5.61 -1.31 -15.49
N TYR A 223 -4.63 -2.20 -15.33
CA TYR A 223 -4.88 -3.63 -15.28
C TYR A 223 -5.59 -4.08 -14.00
N ILE A 224 -5.18 -3.54 -12.83
CA ILE A 224 -5.59 -4.10 -11.54
C ILE A 224 -6.74 -3.33 -10.87
N SER A 225 -6.96 -2.05 -11.23
CA SER A 225 -7.79 -1.16 -10.42
C SER A 225 -9.28 -1.25 -10.73
N ASP A 226 -10.09 -1.26 -9.69
CA ASP A 226 -11.52 -0.99 -9.80
C ASP A 226 -11.75 0.52 -9.97
N ARG A 227 -11.05 1.33 -9.17
CA ARG A 227 -11.11 2.79 -9.19
C ARG A 227 -9.72 3.41 -9.19
N ILE A 228 -9.62 4.62 -9.71
CA ILE A 228 -8.37 5.36 -9.81
C ILE A 228 -8.52 6.79 -9.34
N ILE A 229 -7.46 7.31 -8.73
CA ILE A 229 -7.26 8.71 -8.38
C ILE A 229 -5.98 9.18 -9.07
N ILE A 230 -6.07 10.24 -9.86
CA ILE A 230 -4.92 10.88 -10.50
C ILE A 230 -4.56 12.13 -9.71
N MET A 231 -3.32 12.15 -9.20
CA MET A 231 -2.80 13.24 -8.38
C MET A 231 -1.77 14.07 -9.12
N ARG A 232 -1.85 15.38 -8.94
CA ARG A 232 -0.85 16.34 -9.40
C ARG A 232 -0.66 17.45 -8.38
N LYS A 233 0.59 17.74 -7.99
CA LYS A 233 0.96 18.85 -7.08
C LYS A 233 0.13 18.89 -5.79
N GLY A 234 -0.17 17.73 -5.22
CA GLY A 234 -0.90 17.60 -3.97
C GLY A 234 -2.43 17.57 -4.10
N GLU A 235 -2.97 17.74 -5.29
CA GLU A 235 -4.42 17.78 -5.57
C GLU A 235 -4.86 16.53 -6.35
N ILE A 236 -6.12 16.13 -6.19
CA ILE A 236 -6.78 15.18 -7.09
C ILE A 236 -7.23 15.97 -8.31
N VAL A 237 -6.73 15.58 -9.49
CA VAL A 237 -7.13 16.21 -10.75
C VAL A 237 -8.21 15.44 -11.48
N GLU A 238 -8.28 14.12 -11.24
CA GLU A 238 -9.34 13.25 -11.79
C GLU A 238 -9.49 12.00 -10.93
N GLN A 239 -10.72 11.49 -10.80
CA GLN A 239 -10.99 10.23 -10.08
C GLN A 239 -12.27 9.57 -10.61
N GLY A 240 -12.35 8.25 -10.47
CA GLY A 240 -13.51 7.48 -10.88
C GLY A 240 -13.20 6.01 -11.10
N GLU A 241 -14.09 5.32 -11.81
CA GLU A 241 -13.85 3.95 -12.28
C GLU A 241 -12.63 3.94 -13.19
N ALA A 242 -11.71 2.99 -12.97
CA ALA A 242 -10.37 3.03 -13.56
C ALA A 242 -10.40 3.04 -15.09
N ARG A 243 -11.16 2.14 -15.69
CA ARG A 243 -11.27 2.06 -17.17
C ARG A 243 -11.87 3.32 -17.75
N ARG A 244 -12.94 3.84 -17.15
CA ARG A 244 -13.60 5.07 -17.63
C ARG A 244 -12.65 6.27 -17.62
N VAL A 245 -11.89 6.44 -16.54
CA VAL A 245 -10.95 7.56 -16.39
C VAL A 245 -9.76 7.41 -17.34
N LEU A 246 -9.22 6.19 -17.48
CA LEU A 246 -8.01 5.97 -18.28
C LEU A 246 -8.31 5.84 -19.78
N ASP A 247 -9.49 5.32 -20.17
CA ASP A 247 -9.87 5.24 -21.58
C ASP A 247 -10.28 6.60 -22.15
N ASN A 248 -10.95 7.43 -21.33
CA ASN A 248 -11.44 8.74 -21.73
C ASN A 248 -11.14 9.85 -20.70
N PRO A 249 -9.84 10.17 -20.48
CA PRO A 249 -9.43 11.16 -19.48
C PRO A 249 -9.92 12.56 -19.84
N GLN A 250 -10.54 13.25 -18.86
CA GLN A 250 -11.09 14.57 -19.05
C GLN A 250 -10.08 15.68 -18.72
N HIS A 251 -9.22 15.46 -17.73
CA HIS A 251 -8.22 16.44 -17.34
C HIS A 251 -7.00 16.41 -18.29
N ALA A 252 -6.44 17.58 -18.62
CA ALA A 252 -5.30 17.69 -19.52
C ALA A 252 -4.06 16.90 -19.06
N TYR A 253 -3.82 16.86 -17.75
CA TYR A 253 -2.72 16.09 -17.17
C TYR A 253 -2.95 14.57 -17.29
N SER A 254 -4.18 14.09 -17.12
CA SER A 254 -4.51 12.67 -17.28
C SER A 254 -4.33 12.23 -18.73
N ARG A 255 -4.68 13.08 -19.69
CA ARG A 255 -4.41 12.85 -21.13
C ARG A 255 -2.91 12.74 -21.39
N ALA A 256 -2.14 13.68 -20.89
CA ALA A 256 -0.68 13.66 -21.05
C ALA A 256 -0.03 12.43 -20.43
N LEU A 257 -0.50 11.95 -19.27
CA LEU A 257 -0.04 10.70 -18.66
C LEU A 257 -0.35 9.48 -19.52
N LYS A 258 -1.58 9.41 -20.08
CA LYS A 258 -1.98 8.34 -21.00
C LYS A 258 -1.11 8.32 -22.25
N ASP A 259 -0.91 9.46 -22.88
CA ASP A 259 -0.11 9.60 -24.11
C ASP A 259 1.35 9.20 -23.89
N ALA A 260 1.91 9.51 -22.71
CA ALA A 260 3.29 9.11 -22.34
C ALA A 260 3.45 7.59 -22.23
N VAL A 261 2.44 6.86 -21.75
CA VAL A 261 2.47 5.38 -21.68
C VAL A 261 2.39 4.79 -23.09
N LEU A 262 1.47 5.28 -23.93
CA LEU A 262 1.32 4.78 -25.31
C LEU A 262 2.59 4.99 -26.14
N THR A 263 3.29 6.12 -25.98
CA THR A 263 4.55 6.38 -26.68
C THR A 263 5.71 5.52 -26.17
N ALA A 264 5.75 5.14 -24.90
CA ALA A 264 6.78 4.25 -24.35
C ALA A 264 6.65 2.81 -24.89
N ASP A 265 5.44 2.30 -25.07
CA ASP A 265 5.18 0.97 -25.62
C ASP A 265 5.62 0.85 -27.09
N PHE A 266 5.45 1.92 -27.89
CA PHE A 266 5.91 1.96 -29.28
C PHE A 266 7.44 2.04 -29.40
N ALA A 267 8.13 2.67 -28.46
CA ALA A 267 9.59 2.77 -28.45
C ALA A 267 10.29 1.46 -27.99
N SER A 268 9.59 0.61 -27.24
CA SER A 268 10.14 -0.69 -26.78
C SER A 268 9.98 -1.83 -27.79
N THR A 269 9.24 -1.62 -28.88
CA THR A 269 8.97 -2.60 -29.95
C THR A 269 9.75 -2.32 -31.23
N SER A 270 10.61 -1.30 -31.25
CA SER A 270 11.52 -0.93 -32.35
C SER A 270 12.96 -1.28 -31.99
#